data_535589de83f6e592eef0796bca5bc329
#
_entry.id   535589de83f6e592eef0796bca5bc329
#
_cell.length_a   1.000
_cell.length_b   1.000
_cell.length_c   1.000
_cell.angle_alpha   90.00
_cell.angle_beta   90.00
_cell.angle_gamma   90.00
#
_symmetry.space_group_name_H-M   'P 1'
#
loop_
_entity.id
_entity.type
_entity.pdbx_description
1 polymer ?
#
loop_
_entity_poly.entity_id
_entity_poly.type
_entity_poly.pdbx_seq_one_letter_code
_entity_poly.pdbx_strand_id
1 'polypeptide(L)'
;MARKKRGEARRPPSPARSPRSGKLQNFSDAELLAELARRRVVGAVTDLTAMELAAEKAKFQFGHESLEAMLAMLPPEDGSPKPCPKCGEAVPVRALARPREVHTLSGWVAINRNYHHCDACRLGFYPRDIELGLPEQGEVSFELERRILDLGVTDTFANAAERWSVHYPEAISENLVRKVVDRVGRLCACAGETELQKSCQPPPKRPASFLVVATDGSMLQTREADPWREAKVAVVARGDQIKDGSRKRVEQARYVSTLQKRDGFAKTLKEVLEVERADEVPKVVWLGDGAPSNWTIAEELCPFAIQILDRSHAVQHAMDCGRKLLGEGEPLLREWERRIQELIDEGPDRLVLEIMDCVPETEDDDQLDALEDAVRYFRTNEKRMRYADFRGDYLPIGSGIVESAHRHVLQVRMKRAGQRWSLERAERMARLRAAYSMAGPARFHRAVREAYARTPTYRLRSI
;
A
#
# COMPACT_ATOMS: atom_id res chain seq x y z
N MET A 1 17.70 -26.68 -47.73
CA MET A 1 16.55 -27.57 -47.55
C MET A 1 16.68 -28.30 -46.21
N ALA A 2 15.99 -27.89 -45.20
CA ALA A 2 15.95 -28.52 -43.85
C ALA A 2 14.49 -28.78 -43.48
N ARG A 3 14.12 -30.06 -43.44
CA ARG A 3 12.77 -30.52 -43.07
C ARG A 3 12.52 -30.31 -41.59
N LYS A 4 11.48 -29.49 -41.26
CA LYS A 4 10.89 -29.40 -39.93
C LYS A 4 10.20 -30.72 -39.56
N LYS A 5 10.65 -31.36 -38.49
CA LYS A 5 9.94 -32.48 -37.87
C LYS A 5 8.70 -31.92 -37.15
N ARG A 6 7.53 -32.44 -37.50
CA ARG A 6 6.26 -32.19 -36.77
C ARG A 6 6.33 -32.92 -35.43
N GLY A 7 6.10 -32.18 -34.34
CA GLY A 7 5.97 -32.76 -33.01
C GLY A 7 4.67 -33.58 -32.91
N GLU A 8 4.80 -34.77 -32.41
CA GLU A 8 3.71 -35.68 -32.09
C GLU A 8 2.86 -35.08 -30.94
N ALA A 9 1.58 -34.94 -31.17
CA ALA A 9 0.62 -34.57 -30.16
C ALA A 9 0.54 -35.68 -29.09
N ARG A 10 0.90 -35.37 -27.87
CA ARG A 10 0.70 -36.23 -26.69
C ARG A 10 -0.80 -36.48 -26.51
N ARG A 11 -1.20 -37.76 -26.53
CA ARG A 11 -2.58 -38.18 -26.18
C ARG A 11 -2.88 -37.77 -24.75
N PRO A 12 -4.11 -37.31 -24.48
CA PRO A 12 -4.56 -37.02 -23.12
C PRO A 12 -4.51 -38.30 -22.27
N PRO A 13 -4.17 -38.21 -20.99
CA PRO A 13 -4.17 -39.38 -20.10
C PRO A 13 -5.61 -39.93 -19.99
N SER A 14 -5.72 -41.25 -20.02
CA SER A 14 -6.96 -41.97 -19.85
C SER A 14 -7.57 -41.65 -18.48
N PRO A 15 -8.91 -41.59 -18.34
CA PRO A 15 -9.54 -41.30 -17.07
C PRO A 15 -9.14 -42.37 -16.03
N ALA A 16 -8.65 -41.90 -14.88
CA ALA A 16 -8.29 -42.75 -13.77
C ALA A 16 -9.49 -43.60 -13.34
N ARG A 17 -9.28 -44.92 -13.25
CA ARG A 17 -10.31 -45.84 -12.73
C ARG A 17 -10.64 -45.43 -11.29
N SER A 18 -11.93 -45.23 -11.01
CA SER A 18 -12.44 -44.99 -9.66
C SER A 18 -11.96 -46.08 -8.69
N PRO A 19 -11.43 -45.73 -7.51
CA PRO A 19 -11.04 -46.71 -6.52
C PRO A 19 -12.27 -47.49 -6.03
N ARG A 20 -12.12 -48.81 -5.90
CA ARG A 20 -13.18 -49.70 -5.35
C ARG A 20 -13.55 -49.21 -3.96
N SER A 21 -14.78 -48.75 -3.80
CA SER A 21 -15.32 -48.02 -2.64
C SER A 21 -15.47 -48.84 -1.33
N GLY A 22 -14.99 -50.06 -1.26
CA GLY A 22 -15.31 -50.97 -0.17
C GLY A 22 -14.35 -51.03 1.03
N LYS A 23 -13.14 -50.44 0.93
CA LYS A 23 -12.11 -50.57 1.99
C LYS A 23 -11.83 -49.32 2.82
N LEU A 24 -12.35 -48.16 2.46
CA LEU A 24 -12.05 -46.88 3.14
C LEU A 24 -13.08 -46.49 4.21
N GLN A 25 -14.22 -47.16 4.28
CA GLN A 25 -15.33 -46.78 5.18
C GLN A 25 -15.06 -47.03 6.69
N ASN A 26 -13.97 -47.69 7.07
CA ASN A 26 -13.66 -48.04 8.46
C ASN A 26 -12.48 -47.25 9.08
N PHE A 27 -11.92 -46.31 8.39
CA PHE A 27 -10.81 -45.49 8.90
C PHE A 27 -11.31 -44.11 9.31
N SER A 28 -10.88 -43.64 10.47
CA SER A 28 -11.04 -42.24 10.84
C SER A 28 -10.15 -41.35 9.94
N ASP A 29 -10.51 -40.07 9.80
CA ASP A 29 -9.70 -39.11 9.03
C ASP A 29 -8.24 -39.06 9.50
N ALA A 30 -8.01 -39.19 10.82
CA ALA A 30 -6.68 -39.25 11.41
C ALA A 30 -5.89 -40.50 10.98
N GLU A 31 -6.53 -41.65 10.87
CA GLU A 31 -5.89 -42.90 10.40
C GLU A 31 -5.59 -42.85 8.93
N LEU A 32 -6.49 -42.24 8.11
CA LEU A 32 -6.28 -42.04 6.70
C LEU A 32 -5.09 -41.07 6.45
N LEU A 33 -5.03 -39.99 7.20
CA LEU A 33 -3.93 -39.03 7.14
C LEU A 33 -2.60 -39.66 7.58
N ALA A 34 -2.58 -40.43 8.63
CA ALA A 34 -1.39 -41.15 9.11
C ALA A 34 -0.91 -42.20 8.09
N GLU A 35 -1.82 -42.89 7.41
CA GLU A 35 -1.46 -43.83 6.35
C GLU A 35 -0.93 -43.14 5.10
N LEU A 36 -1.53 -42.01 4.70
CA LEU A 36 -1.02 -41.19 3.60
C LEU A 36 0.38 -40.66 3.92
N ALA A 37 0.61 -40.16 5.13
CA ALA A 37 1.93 -39.69 5.58
C ALA A 37 2.96 -40.84 5.51
N ARG A 38 2.63 -42.04 6.02
CA ARG A 38 3.51 -43.21 5.97
C ARG A 38 3.89 -43.62 4.54
N ARG A 39 2.93 -43.61 3.62
CA ARG A 39 3.18 -43.94 2.20
C ARG A 39 4.06 -42.93 1.47
N ARG A 40 4.08 -41.69 1.91
CA ARG A 40 4.81 -40.56 1.27
C ARG A 40 6.18 -40.32 1.87
N VAL A 41 6.41 -40.75 3.11
CA VAL A 41 7.73 -40.72 3.74
C VAL A 41 8.54 -41.93 3.24
N VAL A 42 9.20 -41.78 2.12
CA VAL A 42 10.09 -42.81 1.58
C VAL A 42 11.50 -42.55 2.09
N GLY A 43 11.99 -43.42 2.97
CA GLY A 43 13.35 -43.42 3.49
C GLY A 43 13.45 -43.36 5.01
N ALA A 44 14.56 -43.74 5.59
CA ALA A 44 14.84 -43.61 7.01
C ALA A 44 15.06 -42.12 7.35
N VAL A 45 14.02 -41.45 7.79
CA VAL A 45 14.10 -40.06 8.31
C VAL A 45 14.57 -40.19 9.76
N THR A 46 15.80 -39.75 10.04
CA THR A 46 16.49 -40.01 11.30
C THR A 46 16.47 -38.83 12.27
N ASP A 47 16.13 -37.64 11.80
CA ASP A 47 16.05 -36.44 12.66
C ASP A 47 14.74 -35.68 12.49
N LEU A 48 14.38 -34.86 13.49
CA LEU A 48 13.12 -34.13 13.55
C LEU A 48 12.96 -33.14 12.39
N THR A 49 14.02 -32.47 11.97
CA THR A 49 13.98 -31.48 10.87
C THR A 49 13.60 -32.16 9.55
N ALA A 50 14.19 -33.32 9.27
CA ALA A 50 13.83 -34.10 8.08
C ALA A 50 12.39 -34.62 8.15
N MET A 51 11.88 -34.98 9.36
CA MET A 51 10.47 -35.35 9.56
C MET A 51 9.54 -34.18 9.29
N GLU A 52 9.85 -32.97 9.81
CA GLU A 52 9.07 -31.77 9.56
C GLU A 52 9.01 -31.40 8.07
N LEU A 53 10.14 -31.42 7.39
CA LEU A 53 10.20 -31.13 5.94
C LEU A 53 9.40 -32.17 5.11
N ALA A 54 9.46 -33.43 5.48
CA ALA A 54 8.68 -34.49 4.85
C ALA A 54 7.17 -34.29 5.09
N ALA A 55 6.78 -33.89 6.30
CA ALA A 55 5.38 -33.59 6.65
C ALA A 55 4.86 -32.36 5.89
N GLU A 56 5.64 -31.28 5.78
CA GLU A 56 5.27 -30.09 5.00
C GLU A 56 5.09 -30.41 3.51
N LYS A 57 5.99 -31.21 2.94
CA LYS A 57 5.86 -31.67 1.56
C LYS A 57 4.60 -32.53 1.35
N ALA A 58 4.32 -33.43 2.28
CA ALA A 58 3.11 -34.26 2.23
C ALA A 58 1.83 -33.42 2.36
N LYS A 59 1.82 -32.42 3.25
CA LYS A 59 0.73 -31.44 3.40
C LYS A 59 0.44 -30.70 2.10
N PHE A 60 1.48 -30.18 1.45
CA PHE A 60 1.34 -29.46 0.18
C PHE A 60 0.75 -30.36 -0.93
N GLN A 61 1.28 -31.56 -1.07
CA GLN A 61 0.81 -32.53 -2.05
C GLN A 61 -0.63 -32.98 -1.79
N PHE A 62 -0.98 -33.23 -0.52
CA PHE A 62 -2.36 -33.53 -0.13
C PHE A 62 -3.31 -32.35 -0.43
N GLY A 63 -2.87 -31.12 -0.16
CA GLY A 63 -3.64 -29.91 -0.49
C GLY A 63 -3.91 -29.80 -2.01
N HIS A 64 -2.91 -30.11 -2.84
CA HIS A 64 -3.06 -30.13 -4.30
C HIS A 64 -4.09 -31.17 -4.74
N GLU A 65 -3.91 -32.43 -4.35
CA GLU A 65 -4.81 -33.54 -4.70
C GLU A 65 -6.26 -33.29 -4.20
N SER A 66 -6.39 -32.71 -3.00
CA SER A 66 -7.70 -32.33 -2.46
C SER A 66 -8.39 -31.26 -3.29
N LEU A 67 -7.64 -30.25 -3.72
CA LEU A 67 -8.18 -29.16 -4.56
C LEU A 67 -8.58 -29.68 -5.93
N GLU A 68 -7.78 -30.54 -6.55
CA GLU A 68 -8.15 -31.21 -7.82
C GLU A 68 -9.41 -32.08 -7.67
N ALA A 69 -9.50 -32.84 -6.57
CA ALA A 69 -10.69 -33.64 -6.28
C ALA A 69 -11.95 -32.78 -6.11
N MET A 70 -11.85 -31.65 -5.38
CA MET A 70 -12.94 -30.69 -5.22
C MET A 70 -13.35 -30.06 -6.57
N LEU A 71 -12.41 -29.71 -7.41
CA LEU A 71 -12.68 -29.19 -8.77
C LEU A 71 -13.35 -30.24 -9.65
N ALA A 72 -12.95 -31.50 -9.53
CA ALA A 72 -13.56 -32.63 -10.27
C ALA A 72 -15.00 -32.95 -9.81
N MET A 73 -15.38 -32.59 -8.58
CA MET A 73 -16.75 -32.74 -8.05
C MET A 73 -17.69 -31.63 -8.53
N LEU A 74 -17.19 -30.55 -9.11
CA LEU A 74 -18.04 -29.50 -9.66
C LEU A 74 -18.92 -30.08 -10.79
N PRO A 75 -20.20 -29.70 -10.87
CA PRO A 75 -21.05 -30.14 -11.95
C PRO A 75 -20.46 -29.64 -13.29
N PRO A 76 -20.45 -30.48 -14.33
CA PRO A 76 -20.00 -30.04 -15.64
C PRO A 76 -20.87 -28.87 -16.13
N GLU A 77 -20.29 -27.94 -16.87
CA GLU A 77 -21.07 -26.90 -17.53
C GLU A 77 -21.92 -27.54 -18.64
N ASP A 78 -23.22 -27.37 -18.55
CA ASP A 78 -24.22 -28.05 -19.37
C ASP A 78 -24.36 -27.47 -20.80
N GLY A 79 -23.57 -26.45 -21.15
CA GLY A 79 -23.69 -25.79 -22.46
C GLY A 79 -24.96 -24.93 -22.64
N SER A 80 -25.78 -24.78 -21.58
CA SER A 80 -26.96 -23.93 -21.61
C SER A 80 -26.61 -22.44 -21.72
N PRO A 81 -27.51 -21.59 -22.26
CA PRO A 81 -27.33 -20.16 -22.24
C PRO A 81 -27.18 -19.64 -20.81
N LYS A 82 -26.21 -18.71 -20.58
CA LYS A 82 -25.95 -18.11 -19.29
C LYS A 82 -26.24 -16.60 -19.32
N PRO A 83 -26.69 -16.01 -18.20
CA PRO A 83 -26.99 -14.58 -18.16
C PRO A 83 -25.71 -13.75 -18.32
N CYS A 84 -25.78 -12.76 -19.21
CA CYS A 84 -24.71 -11.79 -19.36
C CYS A 84 -24.52 -11.01 -18.06
N PRO A 85 -23.29 -10.93 -17.50
CA PRO A 85 -23.04 -10.23 -16.23
C PRO A 85 -23.25 -8.70 -16.32
N LYS A 86 -23.46 -8.15 -17.54
CA LYS A 86 -23.69 -6.72 -17.74
C LYS A 86 -25.15 -6.36 -17.97
N CYS A 87 -25.88 -7.11 -18.84
CA CYS A 87 -27.27 -6.80 -19.20
C CYS A 87 -28.28 -7.86 -18.77
N GLY A 88 -27.82 -9.01 -18.25
CA GLY A 88 -28.73 -10.12 -17.87
C GLY A 88 -29.27 -10.96 -18.98
N GLU A 89 -29.04 -10.61 -20.26
CA GLU A 89 -29.52 -11.37 -21.42
C GLU A 89 -28.96 -12.80 -21.44
N ALA A 90 -29.78 -13.77 -21.80
CA ALA A 90 -29.37 -15.16 -21.92
C ALA A 90 -28.46 -15.35 -23.14
N VAL A 91 -27.19 -15.64 -22.92
CA VAL A 91 -26.14 -15.73 -23.95
C VAL A 91 -25.78 -17.20 -24.20
N PRO A 92 -25.88 -17.69 -25.46
CA PRO A 92 -25.47 -19.05 -25.76
C PRO A 92 -23.97 -19.27 -25.66
N VAL A 93 -23.58 -20.53 -25.49
CA VAL A 93 -22.17 -20.94 -25.52
C VAL A 93 -21.59 -20.70 -26.91
N ARG A 94 -20.43 -20.06 -26.98
CA ARG A 94 -19.68 -19.84 -28.22
C ARG A 94 -18.52 -20.80 -28.41
N ALA A 95 -17.93 -21.25 -27.30
CA ALA A 95 -16.90 -22.30 -27.33
C ALA A 95 -16.93 -23.13 -26.04
N LEU A 96 -16.81 -24.45 -26.17
CA LEU A 96 -16.83 -25.40 -25.08
C LEU A 96 -15.44 -25.70 -24.54
N ALA A 97 -15.37 -26.08 -23.28
CA ALA A 97 -14.21 -26.70 -22.62
C ALA A 97 -12.88 -25.95 -22.82
N ARG A 98 -12.88 -24.63 -22.76
CA ARG A 98 -11.66 -23.83 -22.84
C ARG A 98 -10.84 -23.98 -21.55
N PRO A 99 -9.65 -24.59 -21.60
CA PRO A 99 -8.82 -24.78 -20.42
C PRO A 99 -8.25 -23.46 -19.91
N ARG A 100 -8.13 -23.34 -18.59
CA ARG A 100 -7.39 -22.31 -17.90
C ARG A 100 -6.55 -22.95 -16.81
N GLU A 101 -5.26 -22.67 -16.81
CA GLU A 101 -4.39 -23.00 -15.69
C GLU A 101 -4.43 -21.89 -14.66
N VAL A 102 -4.57 -22.26 -13.39
CA VAL A 102 -4.62 -21.33 -12.27
C VAL A 102 -3.59 -21.76 -11.23
N HIS A 103 -2.67 -20.86 -10.93
CA HIS A 103 -1.72 -21.04 -9.85
C HIS A 103 -2.41 -20.76 -8.52
N THR A 104 -2.43 -21.74 -7.65
CA THR A 104 -3.06 -21.68 -6.32
C THR A 104 -2.03 -21.86 -5.22
N LEU A 105 -2.43 -21.76 -3.95
CA LEU A 105 -1.54 -22.06 -2.82
C LEU A 105 -1.06 -23.51 -2.78
N SER A 106 -1.76 -24.40 -3.47
CA SER A 106 -1.46 -25.84 -3.51
C SER A 106 -0.91 -26.27 -4.88
N GLY A 107 -0.40 -25.32 -5.67
CA GLY A 107 0.13 -25.60 -7.00
C GLY A 107 -0.81 -25.22 -8.13
N TRP A 108 -0.43 -25.63 -9.35
CA TRP A 108 -1.19 -25.34 -10.57
C TRP A 108 -2.34 -26.31 -10.75
N VAL A 109 -3.53 -25.79 -11.03
CA VAL A 109 -4.72 -26.58 -11.34
C VAL A 109 -5.31 -26.14 -12.67
N ALA A 110 -5.88 -27.10 -13.41
CA ALA A 110 -6.54 -26.85 -14.69
C ALA A 110 -8.06 -26.82 -14.50
N ILE A 111 -8.71 -25.78 -15.05
CA ILE A 111 -10.16 -25.58 -14.99
C ILE A 111 -10.70 -25.51 -16.41
N ASN A 112 -11.63 -26.38 -16.77
CA ASN A 112 -12.34 -26.29 -18.03
C ASN A 112 -13.57 -25.37 -17.92
N ARG A 113 -13.74 -24.48 -18.89
CA ARG A 113 -14.75 -23.41 -18.87
C ARG A 113 -15.41 -23.26 -20.22
N ASN A 114 -16.69 -22.93 -20.24
CA ASN A 114 -17.39 -22.55 -21.47
C ASN A 114 -17.28 -21.03 -21.69
N TYR A 115 -16.99 -20.65 -22.92
CA TYR A 115 -16.92 -19.26 -23.36
C TYR A 115 -18.24 -18.77 -23.89
N HIS A 116 -18.72 -17.65 -23.41
CA HIS A 116 -19.90 -16.93 -23.84
C HIS A 116 -19.55 -15.54 -24.37
N HIS A 117 -20.26 -15.03 -25.37
CA HIS A 117 -20.08 -13.68 -25.89
C HIS A 117 -21.43 -13.00 -26.08
N CYS A 118 -21.67 -11.94 -25.34
CA CYS A 118 -22.87 -11.12 -25.49
C CYS A 118 -22.64 -10.08 -26.59
N ASP A 119 -23.34 -10.21 -27.70
CA ASP A 119 -23.17 -9.30 -28.84
C ASP A 119 -23.72 -7.89 -28.53
N ALA A 120 -24.81 -7.78 -27.76
CA ALA A 120 -25.38 -6.50 -27.32
C ALA A 120 -24.39 -5.68 -26.44
N CYS A 121 -23.67 -6.33 -25.54
CA CYS A 121 -22.70 -5.69 -24.68
C CYS A 121 -21.27 -5.71 -25.24
N ARG A 122 -21.02 -6.45 -26.31
CA ARG A 122 -19.71 -6.79 -26.88
C ARG A 122 -18.78 -7.36 -25.80
N LEU A 123 -19.30 -8.30 -25.00
CA LEU A 123 -18.65 -8.80 -23.81
C LEU A 123 -18.47 -10.31 -23.88
N GLY A 124 -17.20 -10.76 -23.81
CA GLY A 124 -16.86 -12.16 -23.59
C GLY A 124 -16.77 -12.47 -22.09
N PHE A 125 -17.24 -13.64 -21.67
CA PHE A 125 -17.16 -14.04 -20.27
C PHE A 125 -17.16 -15.56 -20.11
N TYR A 126 -16.70 -16.00 -18.95
CA TYR A 126 -16.67 -17.40 -18.53
C TYR A 126 -17.47 -17.55 -17.23
N PRO A 127 -18.68 -18.13 -17.25
CA PRO A 127 -19.50 -18.31 -16.05
C PRO A 127 -18.77 -19.04 -14.93
N ARG A 128 -18.00 -20.07 -15.24
CA ARG A 128 -17.20 -20.83 -14.28
C ARG A 128 -16.18 -19.99 -13.54
N ASP A 129 -15.53 -19.03 -14.19
CA ASP A 129 -14.60 -18.10 -13.54
C ASP A 129 -15.33 -17.23 -12.53
N ILE A 130 -16.54 -16.79 -12.84
CA ILE A 130 -17.39 -15.97 -11.96
C ILE A 130 -17.85 -16.81 -10.76
N GLU A 131 -18.32 -18.03 -10.97
CA GLU A 131 -18.75 -18.95 -9.92
C GLU A 131 -17.61 -19.29 -8.92
N LEU A 132 -16.41 -19.54 -9.46
CA LEU A 132 -15.22 -19.84 -8.65
C LEU A 132 -14.58 -18.59 -8.05
N GLY A 133 -15.08 -17.40 -8.36
CA GLY A 133 -14.50 -16.15 -7.88
C GLY A 133 -13.08 -15.92 -8.37
N LEU A 134 -12.73 -16.41 -9.56
CA LEU A 134 -11.39 -16.21 -10.10
C LEU A 134 -11.19 -14.78 -10.60
N PRO A 135 -9.97 -14.21 -10.45
CA PRO A 135 -9.64 -12.95 -11.10
C PRO A 135 -9.80 -13.10 -12.60
N GLU A 136 -10.36 -12.11 -13.26
CA GLU A 136 -10.59 -12.14 -14.70
C GLU A 136 -9.28 -12.25 -15.48
N GLN A 137 -8.26 -11.56 -15.02
CA GLN A 137 -6.90 -11.59 -15.58
C GLN A 137 -5.90 -12.20 -14.62
N GLY A 138 -4.91 -12.86 -15.23
CA GLY A 138 -3.81 -13.47 -14.51
C GLY A 138 -4.02 -14.94 -14.24
N GLU A 139 -2.97 -15.56 -13.80
CA GLU A 139 -2.83 -17.00 -13.63
C GLU A 139 -2.92 -17.41 -12.15
N VAL A 140 -3.25 -16.47 -11.24
CA VAL A 140 -3.23 -16.71 -9.80
C VAL A 140 -4.62 -16.66 -9.18
N SER A 141 -4.87 -17.52 -8.20
CA SER A 141 -6.09 -17.47 -7.38
C SER A 141 -6.07 -16.25 -6.45
N PHE A 142 -7.24 -15.82 -5.96
CA PHE A 142 -7.30 -14.67 -5.04
C PHE A 142 -6.52 -14.88 -3.74
N GLU A 143 -6.45 -16.10 -3.22
CA GLU A 143 -5.72 -16.35 -2.00
C GLU A 143 -4.21 -16.34 -2.20
N LEU A 144 -3.73 -16.86 -3.34
CA LEU A 144 -2.34 -16.72 -3.75
C LEU A 144 -1.97 -15.25 -4.01
N GLU A 145 -2.83 -14.52 -4.73
CA GLU A 145 -2.66 -13.07 -4.96
C GLU A 145 -2.52 -12.30 -3.64
N ARG A 146 -3.40 -12.58 -2.67
CA ARG A 146 -3.39 -11.94 -1.37
C ARG A 146 -2.04 -12.08 -0.65
N ARG A 147 -1.48 -13.30 -0.65
CA ARG A 147 -0.19 -13.56 0.00
C ARG A 147 0.99 -12.94 -0.74
N ILE A 148 0.98 -12.99 -2.07
CA ILE A 148 1.98 -12.32 -2.90
C ILE A 148 1.91 -10.80 -2.70
N LEU A 149 0.70 -10.24 -2.69
CA LEU A 149 0.49 -8.81 -2.48
C LEU A 149 1.03 -8.36 -1.12
N ASP A 150 0.77 -9.12 -0.06
CA ASP A 150 1.25 -8.81 1.30
C ASP A 150 2.78 -8.65 1.34
N LEU A 151 3.50 -9.57 0.74
CA LEU A 151 4.96 -9.50 0.61
C LEU A 151 5.38 -8.36 -0.34
N GLY A 152 4.72 -8.19 -1.48
CA GLY A 152 5.11 -7.22 -2.50
C GLY A 152 4.88 -5.76 -2.11
N VAL A 153 3.92 -5.46 -1.22
CA VAL A 153 3.72 -4.11 -0.67
C VAL A 153 4.64 -3.79 0.50
N THR A 154 5.23 -4.81 1.14
CA THR A 154 6.10 -4.63 2.31
C THR A 154 7.58 -4.74 1.98
N ASP A 155 7.95 -5.46 0.91
CA ASP A 155 9.34 -5.69 0.54
C ASP A 155 9.61 -5.41 -0.95
N THR A 156 10.89 -5.40 -1.38
CA THR A 156 11.23 -5.37 -2.82
C THR A 156 10.66 -6.60 -3.51
N PHE A 157 10.43 -6.51 -4.81
CA PHE A 157 9.84 -7.65 -5.53
C PHE A 157 10.75 -8.88 -5.53
N ALA A 158 12.07 -8.67 -5.61
CA ALA A 158 13.07 -9.73 -5.50
C ALA A 158 13.05 -10.38 -4.12
N ASN A 159 13.17 -9.57 -3.04
CA ASN A 159 13.13 -10.09 -1.67
C ASN A 159 11.79 -10.75 -1.34
N ALA A 160 10.68 -10.22 -1.86
CA ALA A 160 9.36 -10.85 -1.68
C ALA A 160 9.31 -12.25 -2.30
N ALA A 161 9.90 -12.43 -3.49
CA ALA A 161 10.00 -13.74 -4.13
C ALA A 161 10.94 -14.68 -3.37
N GLU A 162 12.07 -14.18 -2.87
CA GLU A 162 13.00 -14.95 -2.04
C GLU A 162 12.36 -15.38 -0.73
N ARG A 163 11.73 -14.45 0.01
CA ARG A 163 11.02 -14.75 1.25
C ARG A 163 9.86 -15.72 1.06
N TRP A 164 9.22 -15.67 -0.10
CA TRP A 164 8.19 -16.65 -0.47
C TRP A 164 8.77 -18.07 -0.45
N SER A 165 9.95 -18.29 -1.07
CA SER A 165 10.58 -19.59 -1.15
C SER A 165 10.98 -20.19 0.21
N VAL A 166 11.12 -19.36 1.25
CA VAL A 166 11.37 -19.82 2.63
C VAL A 166 10.13 -20.47 3.25
N HIS A 167 8.93 -20.04 2.85
CA HIS A 167 7.67 -20.46 3.49
C HIS A 167 6.83 -21.40 2.62
N TYR A 168 7.07 -21.42 1.32
CA TYR A 168 6.26 -22.19 0.36
C TYR A 168 7.13 -23.03 -0.56
N PRO A 169 6.71 -24.28 -0.85
CA PRO A 169 7.54 -25.21 -1.64
C PRO A 169 7.64 -24.84 -3.12
N GLU A 170 6.65 -24.12 -3.67
CA GLU A 170 6.70 -23.61 -5.04
C GLU A 170 7.28 -22.21 -5.08
N ALA A 171 8.29 -22.00 -5.92
CA ALA A 171 8.88 -20.67 -6.12
C ALA A 171 7.98 -19.77 -6.96
N ILE A 172 7.97 -18.48 -6.62
CA ILE A 172 7.37 -17.43 -7.44
C ILE A 172 8.44 -16.51 -8.01
N SER A 173 8.21 -15.96 -9.20
CA SER A 173 9.16 -15.02 -9.79
C SER A 173 8.94 -13.59 -9.28
N GLU A 174 10.01 -12.79 -9.24
CA GLU A 174 9.92 -11.35 -9.03
C GLU A 174 8.89 -10.69 -9.97
N ASN A 175 8.86 -11.14 -11.23
CA ASN A 175 7.93 -10.63 -12.23
C ASN A 175 6.47 -10.92 -11.87
N LEU A 176 6.17 -12.08 -11.27
CA LEU A 176 4.83 -12.39 -10.78
C LEU A 176 4.43 -11.47 -9.63
N VAL A 177 5.32 -11.27 -8.65
CA VAL A 177 5.08 -10.32 -7.55
C VAL A 177 4.77 -8.93 -8.10
N ARG A 178 5.58 -8.44 -9.04
CA ARG A 178 5.39 -7.15 -9.68
C ARG A 178 4.05 -7.06 -10.42
N LYS A 179 3.67 -8.09 -11.20
CA LYS A 179 2.40 -8.13 -11.92
C LYS A 179 1.19 -8.10 -10.98
N VAL A 180 1.25 -8.83 -9.87
CA VAL A 180 0.20 -8.85 -8.84
C VAL A 180 0.02 -7.45 -8.23
N VAL A 181 1.10 -6.84 -7.77
CA VAL A 181 1.06 -5.50 -7.16
C VAL A 181 0.56 -4.45 -8.14
N ASP A 182 1.04 -4.49 -9.39
CA ASP A 182 0.57 -3.58 -10.46
C ASP A 182 -0.93 -3.73 -10.74
N ARG A 183 -1.42 -4.97 -10.81
CA ARG A 183 -2.83 -5.27 -11.05
C ARG A 183 -3.71 -4.72 -9.92
N VAL A 184 -3.37 -5.02 -8.68
CA VAL A 184 -4.13 -4.54 -7.52
C VAL A 184 -4.04 -3.02 -7.39
N GLY A 185 -2.88 -2.42 -7.69
CA GLY A 185 -2.75 -0.96 -7.70
C GLY A 185 -3.66 -0.28 -8.73
N ARG A 186 -3.82 -0.86 -9.92
CA ARG A 186 -4.80 -0.38 -10.91
C ARG A 186 -6.24 -0.56 -10.44
N LEU A 187 -6.56 -1.71 -9.85
CA LEU A 187 -7.88 -1.98 -9.29
C LEU A 187 -8.27 -0.96 -8.22
N CYS A 188 -7.39 -0.70 -7.27
CA CYS A 188 -7.62 0.28 -6.20
C CYS A 188 -7.79 1.70 -6.77
N ALA A 189 -7.02 2.06 -7.80
CA ALA A 189 -7.17 3.35 -8.48
C ALA A 189 -8.53 3.48 -9.19
N CYS A 190 -9.03 2.40 -9.80
CA CYS A 190 -10.35 2.36 -10.43
C CYS A 190 -11.51 2.40 -9.43
N ALA A 191 -11.33 1.79 -8.25
CA ALA A 191 -12.33 1.80 -7.18
C ALA A 191 -12.51 3.19 -6.54
N GLY A 192 -11.51 4.06 -6.66
CA GLY A 192 -11.48 5.41 -6.08
C GLY A 192 -10.93 5.45 -4.67
N GLU A 193 -10.33 6.59 -4.32
CA GLU A 193 -9.66 6.79 -3.03
C GLU A 193 -10.65 6.75 -1.85
N THR A 194 -11.76 7.48 -1.97
CA THR A 194 -12.79 7.55 -0.93
C THR A 194 -13.30 6.15 -0.53
N GLU A 195 -13.59 5.30 -1.52
CA GLU A 195 -14.10 3.96 -1.28
C GLU A 195 -13.04 3.03 -0.69
N LEU A 196 -11.78 3.16 -1.14
CA LEU A 196 -10.65 2.43 -0.55
C LEU A 196 -10.44 2.85 0.91
N GLN A 197 -10.47 4.15 1.21
CA GLN A 197 -10.34 4.69 2.56
C GLN A 197 -11.44 4.16 3.50
N LYS A 198 -12.72 4.19 3.05
CA LYS A 198 -13.86 3.65 3.82
C LYS A 198 -13.74 2.15 4.08
N SER A 199 -13.30 1.38 3.09
CA SER A 199 -13.13 -0.07 3.22
C SER A 199 -11.98 -0.44 4.16
N CYS A 200 -10.87 0.30 4.09
CA CYS A 200 -9.73 0.11 4.98
C CYS A 200 -10.06 0.46 6.43
N GLN A 201 -10.74 1.59 6.62
CA GLN A 201 -11.16 2.09 7.92
C GLN A 201 -12.55 2.72 7.79
N PRO A 202 -13.58 2.16 8.45
CA PRO A 202 -14.93 2.71 8.37
C PRO A 202 -14.97 4.20 8.76
N PRO A 203 -15.87 4.99 8.16
CA PRO A 203 -16.08 6.37 8.58
C PRO A 203 -16.45 6.45 10.07
N PRO A 204 -16.03 7.50 10.76
CA PRO A 204 -16.36 7.67 12.17
C PRO A 204 -17.86 7.91 12.37
N LYS A 205 -18.42 7.32 13.42
CA LYS A 205 -19.84 7.52 13.79
C LYS A 205 -20.13 8.93 14.27
N ARG A 206 -19.13 9.62 14.84
CA ARG A 206 -19.21 10.99 15.38
C ARG A 206 -18.01 11.79 14.93
N PRO A 207 -18.14 13.11 14.72
CA PRO A 207 -17.01 13.99 14.51
C PRO A 207 -15.98 13.85 15.64
N ALA A 208 -14.71 14.13 15.35
CA ALA A 208 -13.68 14.21 16.37
C ALA A 208 -13.88 15.47 17.23
N SER A 209 -13.30 15.52 18.43
CA SER A 209 -13.20 16.76 19.22
C SER A 209 -12.31 17.80 18.52
N PHE A 210 -11.23 17.32 17.88
CA PHE A 210 -10.43 18.06 16.91
C PHE A 210 -9.72 17.09 15.95
N LEU A 211 -9.32 17.58 14.76
CA LEU A 211 -8.50 16.86 13.80
C LEU A 211 -7.09 17.47 13.74
N VAL A 212 -6.11 16.60 13.52
CA VAL A 212 -4.75 17.01 13.18
C VAL A 212 -4.48 16.55 11.75
N VAL A 213 -4.17 17.49 10.88
CA VAL A 213 -3.70 17.25 9.52
C VAL A 213 -2.22 17.61 9.49
N ALA A 214 -1.36 16.70 9.07
CA ALA A 214 0.04 16.98 8.89
C ALA A 214 0.46 16.57 7.48
N THR A 215 1.19 17.44 6.80
CA THR A 215 1.62 17.26 5.40
C THR A 215 3.12 17.45 5.28
N ASP A 216 3.74 16.60 4.44
CA ASP A 216 5.18 16.67 4.16
C ASP A 216 5.48 16.06 2.78
N GLY A 217 6.64 16.39 2.20
CA GLY A 217 7.12 15.91 0.91
C GLY A 217 8.42 15.13 1.03
N SER A 218 8.63 14.17 0.13
CA SER A 218 9.86 13.38 0.11
C SER A 218 10.24 12.99 -1.31
N MET A 219 11.48 13.25 -1.69
CA MET A 219 11.97 12.93 -3.03
C MET A 219 12.14 11.43 -3.22
N LEU A 220 11.62 10.92 -4.34
CA LEU A 220 11.79 9.55 -4.81
C LEU A 220 12.54 9.53 -6.15
N GLN A 221 13.42 8.56 -6.31
CA GLN A 221 14.13 8.36 -7.56
C GLN A 221 13.25 7.61 -8.57
N THR A 222 13.06 8.23 -9.74
CA THR A 222 12.29 7.65 -10.83
C THR A 222 13.18 7.30 -12.03
N ARG A 223 12.58 6.71 -13.07
CA ARG A 223 13.25 6.37 -14.33
C ARG A 223 13.03 7.40 -15.42
N GLU A 224 12.35 8.50 -15.08
CA GLU A 224 12.05 9.58 -16.01
C GLU A 224 13.29 10.42 -16.29
N ALA A 225 13.25 11.27 -17.32
CA ALA A 225 14.38 12.13 -17.73
C ALA A 225 14.85 13.04 -16.59
N ASP A 226 13.91 13.64 -15.87
CA ASP A 226 14.17 14.23 -14.55
C ASP A 226 13.92 13.14 -13.50
N PRO A 227 14.97 12.60 -12.85
CA PRO A 227 14.86 11.38 -12.07
C PRO A 227 14.22 11.59 -10.70
N TRP A 228 14.09 12.82 -10.23
CA TRP A 228 13.57 13.07 -8.90
C TRP A 228 12.12 13.57 -8.93
N ARG A 229 11.27 12.92 -8.18
CA ARG A 229 9.85 13.29 -8.01
C ARG A 229 9.50 13.34 -6.55
N GLU A 230 8.82 14.40 -6.18
CA GLU A 230 8.27 14.55 -4.85
C GLU A 230 7.07 13.61 -4.67
N ALA A 231 7.15 12.75 -3.66
CA ALA A 231 6.01 12.02 -3.13
C ALA A 231 5.48 12.77 -1.90
N LYS A 232 4.24 13.21 -1.99
CA LYS A 232 3.55 13.92 -0.90
C LYS A 232 2.88 12.91 0.02
N VAL A 233 2.96 13.18 1.31
CA VAL A 233 2.26 12.41 2.35
C VAL A 233 1.43 13.35 3.19
N ALA A 234 0.21 12.93 3.49
CA ALA A 234 -0.59 13.56 4.53
C ALA A 234 -1.06 12.52 5.56
N VAL A 235 -1.17 12.96 6.77
CA VAL A 235 -1.77 12.23 7.88
C VAL A 235 -2.98 13.01 8.37
N VAL A 236 -4.12 12.36 8.47
CA VAL A 236 -5.32 12.89 9.10
C VAL A 236 -5.61 12.05 10.34
N ALA A 237 -5.42 12.64 11.51
CA ALA A 237 -5.53 11.97 12.79
C ALA A 237 -6.58 12.66 13.69
N ARG A 238 -7.34 11.86 14.44
CA ARG A 238 -8.31 12.36 15.41
C ARG A 238 -7.61 12.72 16.71
N GLY A 239 -7.87 13.90 17.25
CA GLY A 239 -7.20 14.39 18.45
C GLY A 239 -7.50 13.60 19.72
N ASP A 240 -8.69 13.05 19.85
CA ASP A 240 -9.10 12.16 20.94
C ASP A 240 -8.34 10.80 20.95
N GLN A 241 -7.65 10.49 19.85
CA GLN A 241 -6.82 9.30 19.71
C GLN A 241 -5.32 9.57 19.92
N ILE A 242 -4.95 10.82 20.17
CA ILE A 242 -3.58 11.20 20.52
C ILE A 242 -3.42 11.00 22.02
N LYS A 243 -2.91 9.84 22.42
CA LYS A 243 -2.63 9.53 23.83
C LYS A 243 -1.44 10.32 24.33
N ASP A 244 -1.63 11.02 25.44
CA ASP A 244 -0.54 11.67 26.16
C ASP A 244 0.23 10.66 27.01
N GLY A 245 1.53 10.57 26.81
CA GLY A 245 2.44 9.66 27.48
C GLY A 245 3.86 9.88 26.99
N SER A 246 4.86 9.16 27.52
CA SER A 246 6.27 9.29 27.12
C SER A 246 6.52 9.12 25.62
N ARG A 247 5.53 8.62 24.88
CA ARG A 247 5.47 8.59 23.40
C ARG A 247 4.03 8.82 22.96
N LYS A 248 3.74 10.01 22.44
CA LYS A 248 2.45 10.29 21.78
C LYS A 248 2.24 9.29 20.65
N ARG A 249 1.20 8.47 20.74
CA ARG A 249 0.86 7.46 19.74
C ARG A 249 -0.52 7.75 19.17
N VAL A 250 -0.61 7.87 17.86
CA VAL A 250 -1.87 7.93 17.15
C VAL A 250 -2.34 6.51 16.89
N GLU A 251 -3.49 6.13 17.43
CA GLU A 251 -4.01 4.76 17.27
C GLU A 251 -4.66 4.53 15.90
N GLN A 252 -5.29 5.54 15.37
CA GLN A 252 -5.96 5.45 14.06
C GLN A 252 -5.75 6.75 13.31
N ALA A 253 -4.98 6.69 12.23
CA ALA A 253 -4.78 7.80 11.31
C ALA A 253 -5.12 7.34 9.89
N ARG A 254 -5.64 8.26 9.09
CA ARG A 254 -5.71 8.06 7.64
C ARG A 254 -4.46 8.61 7.00
N TYR A 255 -3.98 7.91 6.00
CA TYR A 255 -2.81 8.31 5.24
C TYR A 255 -3.21 8.59 3.80
N VAL A 256 -2.67 9.68 3.27
CA VAL A 256 -2.65 9.98 1.84
C VAL A 256 -1.21 9.92 1.38
N SER A 257 -0.94 9.29 0.25
CA SER A 257 0.38 9.34 -0.38
C SER A 257 0.23 9.31 -1.90
N THR A 258 0.84 10.29 -2.58
CA THR A 258 0.75 10.45 -4.03
C THR A 258 1.97 11.19 -4.59
N LEU A 259 2.31 10.91 -5.85
CA LEU A 259 3.30 11.65 -6.63
C LEU A 259 2.65 12.69 -7.55
N GLN A 260 1.33 12.88 -7.43
CA GLN A 260 0.64 13.90 -8.19
C GLN A 260 1.05 15.31 -7.76
N LYS A 261 0.89 16.26 -8.67
CA LYS A 261 1.10 17.68 -8.37
C LYS A 261 0.12 18.16 -7.29
N ARG A 262 0.30 19.40 -6.84
CA ARG A 262 -0.49 20.03 -5.79
C ARG A 262 -2.00 19.75 -5.88
N ASP A 263 -2.60 19.98 -7.05
CA ASP A 263 -4.06 19.84 -7.20
C ASP A 263 -4.56 18.41 -7.06
N GLY A 264 -3.79 17.43 -7.56
CA GLY A 264 -4.10 16.01 -7.38
C GLY A 264 -3.97 15.57 -5.92
N PHE A 265 -2.96 16.06 -5.22
CA PHE A 265 -2.77 15.83 -3.79
C PHE A 265 -3.91 16.47 -2.98
N ALA A 266 -4.22 17.74 -3.23
CA ALA A 266 -5.32 18.46 -2.56
C ALA A 266 -6.66 17.74 -2.78
N LYS A 267 -6.94 17.29 -4.01
CA LYS A 267 -8.16 16.51 -4.32
C LYS A 267 -8.23 15.24 -3.47
N THR A 268 -7.16 14.45 -3.44
CA THR A 268 -7.13 13.19 -2.68
C THR A 268 -7.26 13.44 -1.17
N LEU A 269 -6.60 14.48 -0.65
CA LEU A 269 -6.70 14.87 0.76
C LEU A 269 -8.12 15.35 1.12
N LYS A 270 -8.76 16.11 0.24
CA LYS A 270 -10.16 16.51 0.39
C LYS A 270 -11.09 15.32 0.58
N GLU A 271 -10.96 14.30 -0.28
CA GLU A 271 -11.75 13.07 -0.18
C GLU A 271 -11.58 12.37 1.19
N VAL A 272 -10.37 12.41 1.75
CA VAL A 272 -10.09 11.84 3.08
C VAL A 272 -10.68 12.70 4.20
N LEU A 273 -10.59 14.03 4.09
CA LEU A 273 -11.21 14.96 5.05
C LEU A 273 -12.74 14.81 5.07
N GLU A 274 -13.37 14.61 3.92
CA GLU A 274 -14.80 14.31 3.81
C GLU A 274 -15.17 12.99 4.53
N VAL A 275 -14.36 11.95 4.39
CA VAL A 275 -14.57 10.67 5.13
C VAL A 275 -14.47 10.88 6.63
N GLU A 276 -13.58 11.75 7.11
CA GLU A 276 -13.44 12.11 8.55
C GLU A 276 -14.48 13.17 9.01
N ARG A 277 -15.30 13.70 8.10
CA ARG A 277 -16.30 14.73 8.39
C ARG A 277 -15.64 15.99 8.97
N ALA A 278 -14.55 16.42 8.34
CA ALA A 278 -13.72 17.53 8.83
C ALA A 278 -14.49 18.85 8.94
N ASP A 279 -15.52 19.06 8.12
CA ASP A 279 -16.44 20.20 8.14
C ASP A 279 -17.33 20.28 9.39
N GLU A 280 -17.52 19.16 10.08
CA GLU A 280 -18.29 19.07 11.32
C GLU A 280 -17.40 19.11 12.58
N VAL A 281 -16.08 19.17 12.41
CA VAL A 281 -15.12 19.14 13.52
C VAL A 281 -14.91 20.56 14.06
N PRO A 282 -15.08 20.79 15.37
CA PRO A 282 -14.96 22.12 15.96
C PRO A 282 -13.59 22.79 15.79
N LYS A 283 -12.52 22.00 15.70
CA LYS A 283 -11.15 22.48 15.61
C LYS A 283 -10.34 21.60 14.69
N VAL A 284 -9.73 22.18 13.65
CA VAL A 284 -8.75 21.51 12.78
C VAL A 284 -7.39 22.15 12.99
N VAL A 285 -6.38 21.35 13.26
CA VAL A 285 -4.99 21.76 13.36
C VAL A 285 -4.24 21.29 12.12
N TRP A 286 -3.57 22.19 11.43
CA TRP A 286 -2.78 21.89 10.25
C TRP A 286 -1.30 22.13 10.50
N LEU A 287 -0.52 21.03 10.48
CA LEU A 287 0.93 21.04 10.68
C LEU A 287 1.65 20.96 9.33
N GLY A 288 2.63 21.80 9.11
CA GLY A 288 3.43 21.83 7.87
C GLY A 288 4.86 22.30 8.10
N ASP A 289 5.72 22.05 7.10
CA ASP A 289 7.15 22.38 7.08
C ASP A 289 7.47 23.86 6.70
N GLY A 290 6.45 24.65 6.47
CA GLY A 290 6.60 26.05 6.05
C GLY A 290 6.53 26.27 4.54
N ALA A 291 6.46 25.23 3.71
CA ALA A 291 6.31 25.38 2.28
C ALA A 291 5.00 26.11 1.92
N PRO A 292 5.02 27.19 1.08
CA PRO A 292 3.83 27.96 0.77
C PRO A 292 2.67 27.13 0.20
N SER A 293 2.98 26.06 -0.55
CA SER A 293 1.97 25.15 -1.12
C SER A 293 1.15 24.44 -0.05
N ASN A 294 1.73 24.11 1.11
CA ASN A 294 1.03 23.46 2.22
C ASN A 294 -0.01 24.41 2.83
N TRP A 295 0.33 25.66 2.99
CA TRP A 295 -0.59 26.67 3.53
C TRP A 295 -1.73 26.99 2.57
N THR A 296 -1.44 27.07 1.27
CA THR A 296 -2.49 27.27 0.25
C THR A 296 -3.50 26.11 0.25
N ILE A 297 -3.02 24.86 0.40
CA ILE A 297 -3.92 23.69 0.52
C ILE A 297 -4.72 23.74 1.82
N ALA A 298 -4.11 24.15 2.92
CA ALA A 298 -4.80 24.31 4.20
C ALA A 298 -5.94 25.33 4.12
N GLU A 299 -5.68 26.48 3.51
CA GLU A 299 -6.66 27.55 3.29
C GLU A 299 -7.80 27.12 2.36
N GLU A 300 -7.47 26.33 1.32
CA GLU A 300 -8.45 25.80 0.36
C GLU A 300 -9.37 24.73 0.99
N LEU A 301 -8.80 23.80 1.75
CA LEU A 301 -9.53 22.63 2.27
C LEU A 301 -10.12 22.83 3.66
N CYS A 302 -9.45 23.61 4.50
CA CYS A 302 -9.85 23.87 5.89
C CYS A 302 -9.53 25.34 6.25
N PRO A 303 -10.29 26.32 5.72
CA PRO A 303 -9.99 27.77 5.89
C PRO A 303 -9.95 28.23 7.36
N PHE A 304 -10.60 27.48 8.25
CA PHE A 304 -10.59 27.77 9.69
C PHE A 304 -9.57 26.97 10.48
N ALA A 305 -8.66 26.24 9.79
CA ALA A 305 -7.65 25.46 10.47
C ALA A 305 -6.64 26.36 11.20
N ILE A 306 -6.25 25.94 12.39
CA ILE A 306 -5.12 26.51 13.12
C ILE A 306 -3.86 25.98 12.42
N GLN A 307 -3.20 26.86 11.65
CA GLN A 307 -1.96 26.53 10.96
C GLN A 307 -0.79 26.63 11.93
N ILE A 308 0.01 25.57 12.02
CA ILE A 308 1.17 25.50 12.91
C ILE A 308 2.38 25.05 12.10
N LEU A 309 3.41 25.89 12.09
CA LEU A 309 4.72 25.52 11.53
C LEU A 309 5.34 24.43 12.43
N ASP A 310 5.79 23.34 11.83
CA ASP A 310 6.51 22.31 12.57
C ASP A 310 7.72 22.89 13.30
N ARG A 311 7.75 22.71 14.62
CA ARG A 311 8.82 23.28 15.46
C ARG A 311 10.22 22.72 15.08
N SER A 312 10.30 21.45 14.68
CA SER A 312 11.58 20.85 14.29
C SER A 312 12.10 21.44 12.98
N HIS A 313 11.21 21.70 12.01
CA HIS A 313 11.57 22.41 10.78
C HIS A 313 11.97 23.86 11.03
N ALA A 314 11.29 24.56 11.92
CA ALA A 314 11.68 25.90 12.32
C ALA A 314 13.08 25.93 12.96
N VAL A 315 13.37 25.00 13.88
CA VAL A 315 14.72 24.82 14.44
C VAL A 315 15.74 24.52 13.34
N GLN A 316 15.43 23.61 12.43
CA GLN A 316 16.33 23.25 11.34
C GLN A 316 16.66 24.46 10.47
N HIS A 317 15.68 25.26 10.06
CA HIS A 317 15.91 26.49 9.30
C HIS A 317 16.81 27.49 10.02
N ALA A 318 16.62 27.68 11.34
CA ALA A 318 17.49 28.53 12.13
C ALA A 318 18.92 27.95 12.22
N MET A 319 19.06 26.63 12.35
CA MET A 319 20.37 25.96 12.36
C MET A 319 21.08 26.03 11.01
N ASP A 320 20.34 25.91 9.90
CA ASP A 320 20.91 26.02 8.56
C ASP A 320 21.44 27.44 8.28
N CYS A 321 20.72 28.46 8.74
CA CYS A 321 21.20 29.84 8.77
C CYS A 321 22.49 29.98 9.62
N GLY A 322 22.46 29.48 10.88
CA GLY A 322 23.61 29.53 11.77
C GLY A 322 24.86 28.85 11.20
N ARG A 323 24.72 27.72 10.52
CA ARG A 323 25.85 27.04 9.85
C ARG A 323 26.50 27.90 8.77
N LYS A 324 25.69 28.60 7.98
CA LYS A 324 26.19 29.49 6.93
C LYS A 324 26.88 30.74 7.51
N LEU A 325 26.32 31.30 8.59
CA LEU A 325 26.87 32.50 9.24
C LEU A 325 28.09 32.21 10.11
N LEU A 326 28.12 31.11 10.85
CA LEU A 326 29.13 30.83 11.90
C LEU A 326 30.11 29.72 11.48
N GLY A 327 29.88 29.00 10.40
CA GLY A 327 30.69 27.86 9.98
C GLY A 327 30.33 26.55 10.68
N GLU A 328 30.67 25.40 10.06
CA GLU A 328 30.42 24.08 10.63
C GLU A 328 31.49 23.75 11.73
N GLY A 329 31.01 23.15 12.82
CA GLY A 329 31.89 22.63 13.90
C GLY A 329 32.44 23.65 14.85
N GLU A 330 32.19 24.93 14.67
CA GLU A 330 32.64 26.02 15.54
C GLU A 330 31.94 26.00 16.92
N PRO A 331 32.63 26.40 17.99
CA PRO A 331 32.00 26.53 19.32
C PRO A 331 30.79 27.45 19.33
N LEU A 332 30.81 28.51 18.53
CA LEU A 332 29.68 29.45 18.36
C LEU A 332 28.43 28.78 17.82
N LEU A 333 28.55 27.80 16.91
CA LEU A 333 27.40 27.08 16.39
C LEU A 333 26.71 26.23 17.47
N ARG A 334 27.46 25.69 18.44
CA ARG A 334 26.86 24.95 19.58
C ARG A 334 26.13 25.88 20.54
N GLU A 335 26.68 27.06 20.78
CA GLU A 335 26.01 28.09 21.58
C GLU A 335 24.76 28.57 20.89
N TRP A 336 24.82 28.79 19.56
CA TRP A 336 23.68 29.07 18.68
C TRP A 336 22.58 28.02 18.80
N GLU A 337 22.91 26.71 18.65
CA GLU A 337 21.98 25.63 18.79
C GLU A 337 21.23 25.65 20.13
N ARG A 338 21.93 25.85 21.21
CA ARG A 338 21.34 25.95 22.55
C ARG A 338 20.38 27.15 22.63
N ARG A 339 20.80 28.28 22.13
CA ARG A 339 20.04 29.53 22.17
C ARG A 339 18.77 29.46 21.33
N ILE A 340 18.83 28.87 20.12
CA ILE A 340 17.70 28.70 19.24
C ILE A 340 16.58 27.87 19.88
N GLN A 341 16.91 26.83 20.63
CA GLN A 341 15.90 26.00 21.31
C GLN A 341 15.06 26.81 22.33
N GLU A 342 15.66 27.82 22.94
CA GLU A 342 14.97 28.73 23.88
C GLU A 342 14.17 29.78 23.10
N LEU A 343 14.79 30.50 22.19
CA LEU A 343 14.20 31.62 21.44
C LEU A 343 13.00 31.24 20.58
N ILE A 344 13.03 30.03 19.97
CA ILE A 344 11.95 29.60 19.12
C ILE A 344 10.62 29.43 19.87
N ASP A 345 10.70 29.17 21.17
CA ASP A 345 9.54 29.08 22.05
C ASP A 345 9.12 30.45 22.61
N GLU A 346 10.02 31.44 22.63
CA GLU A 346 9.69 32.83 22.99
C GLU A 346 8.95 33.58 21.88
N GLY A 347 9.10 33.12 20.64
CA GLY A 347 8.41 33.65 19.49
C GLY A 347 9.32 34.14 18.35
N PRO A 348 8.77 34.32 17.15
CA PRO A 348 9.55 34.62 15.97
C PRO A 348 10.25 35.98 16.00
N ASP A 349 9.70 37.00 16.66
CA ASP A 349 10.34 38.32 16.77
C ASP A 349 11.66 38.26 17.51
N ARG A 350 11.71 37.53 18.61
CA ARG A 350 12.96 37.35 19.39
C ARG A 350 13.97 36.55 18.61
N LEU A 351 13.53 35.51 17.91
CA LEU A 351 14.38 34.71 17.04
C LEU A 351 14.96 35.51 15.88
N VAL A 352 14.16 36.35 15.22
CA VAL A 352 14.62 37.21 14.12
C VAL A 352 15.65 38.24 14.62
N LEU A 353 15.40 38.88 15.78
CA LEU A 353 16.37 39.80 16.37
C LEU A 353 17.69 39.11 16.66
N GLU A 354 17.69 37.95 17.28
CA GLU A 354 18.89 37.18 17.55
C GLU A 354 19.65 36.78 16.28
N ILE A 355 18.93 36.35 15.22
CA ILE A 355 19.52 36.05 13.91
C ILE A 355 20.23 37.30 13.35
N MET A 356 19.60 38.48 13.48
CA MET A 356 20.17 39.74 12.98
C MET A 356 21.36 40.22 13.82
N ASP A 357 21.34 40.01 15.15
CA ASP A 357 22.40 40.39 16.06
C ASP A 357 23.65 39.48 16.00
N CYS A 358 23.44 38.22 15.54
CA CYS A 358 24.55 37.26 15.38
C CYS A 358 25.28 37.40 14.04
N VAL A 359 24.90 38.32 13.18
CA VAL A 359 25.56 38.52 11.89
C VAL A 359 26.93 39.17 12.14
N PRO A 360 28.06 38.51 11.78
CA PRO A 360 29.32 39.19 11.67
C PRO A 360 29.19 40.32 10.63
N GLU A 361 29.97 41.40 10.76
CA GLU A 361 30.10 42.38 9.69
C GLU A 361 30.72 41.64 8.48
N THR A 362 29.87 41.13 7.61
CA THR A 362 30.25 40.34 6.43
C THR A 362 29.80 41.02 5.17
N GLU A 363 30.68 40.97 4.17
CA GLU A 363 30.40 41.35 2.78
C GLU A 363 30.17 40.09 1.92
N ASP A 364 30.05 38.90 2.53
CA ASP A 364 29.85 37.64 1.83
C ASP A 364 28.37 37.51 1.40
N ASP A 365 28.15 37.53 0.09
CA ASP A 365 26.81 37.46 -0.53
C ASP A 365 26.03 36.19 -0.07
N ASP A 366 26.70 35.02 0.08
CA ASP A 366 26.08 33.77 0.48
C ASP A 366 25.56 33.83 1.95
N GLN A 367 26.26 34.56 2.81
CA GLN A 367 25.86 34.80 4.20
C GLN A 367 24.68 35.78 4.29
N LEU A 368 24.73 36.85 3.49
CA LEU A 368 23.64 37.84 3.42
C LEU A 368 22.34 37.20 2.88
N ASP A 369 22.44 36.42 1.80
CA ASP A 369 21.30 35.67 1.27
C ASP A 369 20.71 34.71 2.31
N ALA A 370 21.55 34.00 3.07
CA ALA A 370 21.09 33.09 4.11
C ALA A 370 20.34 33.80 5.24
N LEU A 371 20.82 35.00 5.58
CA LEU A 371 20.16 35.87 6.58
C LEU A 371 18.78 36.31 6.08
N GLU A 372 18.75 36.91 4.87
CA GLU A 372 17.52 37.39 4.30
C GLU A 372 16.46 36.29 4.16
N ASP A 373 16.89 35.11 3.69
CA ASP A 373 16.03 33.95 3.56
C ASP A 373 15.46 33.50 4.93
N ALA A 374 16.29 33.44 5.96
CA ALA A 374 15.85 33.08 7.30
C ALA A 374 14.86 34.10 7.89
N VAL A 375 15.20 35.39 7.79
CA VAL A 375 14.31 36.48 8.26
C VAL A 375 12.97 36.44 7.51
N ARG A 376 12.99 36.30 6.20
CA ARG A 376 11.79 36.20 5.37
C ARG A 376 10.95 34.97 5.76
N TYR A 377 11.57 33.82 5.97
CA TYR A 377 10.90 32.60 6.38
C TYR A 377 10.18 32.76 7.73
N PHE A 378 10.87 33.26 8.75
CA PHE A 378 10.30 33.44 10.09
C PHE A 378 9.20 34.51 10.13
N ARG A 379 9.39 35.63 9.42
CA ARG A 379 8.37 36.67 9.27
C ARG A 379 7.11 36.17 8.58
N THR A 380 7.28 35.39 7.52
CA THR A 380 6.14 34.81 6.76
C THR A 380 5.35 33.81 7.61
N ASN A 381 6.01 33.11 8.52
CA ASN A 381 5.41 32.09 9.38
C ASN A 381 5.10 32.54 10.81
N GLU A 382 5.23 33.84 11.13
CA GLU A 382 5.10 34.39 12.48
C GLU A 382 3.86 33.90 13.22
N LYS A 383 2.67 34.00 12.59
CA LYS A 383 1.39 33.55 13.18
C LYS A 383 1.34 32.04 13.44
N ARG A 384 2.16 31.25 12.73
CA ARG A 384 2.21 29.78 12.83
C ARG A 384 3.23 29.29 13.84
N MET A 385 3.97 30.20 14.50
CA MET A 385 5.07 29.88 15.44
C MET A 385 4.74 30.25 16.90
N ARG A 386 3.48 30.46 17.25
CA ARG A 386 3.05 30.77 18.61
C ARG A 386 3.05 29.53 19.51
N TYR A 387 4.22 28.88 19.62
CA TYR A 387 4.32 27.56 20.27
C TYR A 387 3.93 27.55 21.74
N ALA A 388 4.19 28.63 22.50
CA ALA A 388 3.77 28.76 23.87
C ALA A 388 2.23 28.70 24.00
N ASP A 389 1.52 29.44 23.14
CA ASP A 389 0.05 29.47 23.12
C ASP A 389 -0.50 28.11 22.70
N PHE A 390 0.08 27.51 21.63
CA PHE A 390 -0.36 26.20 21.14
C PHE A 390 -0.17 25.09 22.17
N ARG A 391 0.92 25.13 22.96
CA ARG A 391 1.10 24.21 24.09
C ARG A 391 0.08 24.45 25.19
N GLY A 392 -0.20 25.71 25.52
CA GLY A 392 -1.25 26.08 26.47
C GLY A 392 -2.62 25.52 26.10
N ASP A 393 -2.91 25.47 24.79
CA ASP A 393 -4.13 24.87 24.22
C ASP A 393 -4.03 23.35 24.00
N TYR A 394 -2.98 22.70 24.43
CA TYR A 394 -2.70 21.28 24.26
C TYR A 394 -2.61 20.82 22.80
N LEU A 395 -2.31 21.73 21.85
CA LEU A 395 -2.17 21.40 20.44
C LEU A 395 -0.80 20.79 20.14
N PRO A 396 -0.72 19.89 19.15
CA PRO A 396 0.57 19.36 18.70
C PRO A 396 1.34 20.45 17.95
N ILE A 397 2.62 20.59 18.24
CA ILE A 397 3.52 21.58 17.63
C ILE A 397 4.60 20.94 16.76
N GLY A 398 4.63 19.62 16.66
CA GLY A 398 5.63 18.86 15.91
C GLY A 398 5.02 17.85 14.96
N SER A 399 5.69 17.66 13.82
CA SER A 399 5.27 16.78 12.73
C SER A 399 5.63 15.30 12.94
N GLY A 400 5.97 14.88 14.15
CA GLY A 400 6.34 13.48 14.43
C GLY A 400 5.36 12.44 13.90
N ILE A 401 4.08 12.83 13.72
CA ILE A 401 3.07 11.97 13.09
C ILE A 401 3.31 11.81 11.59
N VAL A 402 3.70 12.85 10.86
CA VAL A 402 3.98 12.77 9.42
C VAL A 402 5.36 12.20 9.14
N GLU A 403 6.36 12.45 9.98
CA GLU A 403 7.66 11.77 9.90
C GLU A 403 7.50 10.26 10.06
N SER A 404 6.70 9.84 11.05
CA SER A 404 6.32 8.44 11.22
C SER A 404 5.62 7.88 9.97
N ALA A 405 4.70 8.64 9.39
CA ALA A 405 4.02 8.25 8.15
C ALA A 405 4.99 8.11 6.98
N HIS A 406 5.93 9.06 6.80
CA HIS A 406 6.99 8.94 5.79
C HIS A 406 7.78 7.65 5.92
N ARG A 407 8.18 7.30 7.15
CA ARG A 407 8.90 6.07 7.43
C ARG A 407 8.08 4.84 7.04
N HIS A 408 6.85 4.75 7.53
CA HIS A 408 6.00 3.56 7.35
C HIS A 408 5.40 3.46 5.94
N VAL A 409 5.03 4.57 5.32
CA VAL A 409 4.38 4.57 4.00
C VAL A 409 5.42 4.50 2.89
N LEU A 410 6.40 5.40 2.87
CA LEU A 410 7.33 5.55 1.76
C LEU A 410 8.68 4.86 1.99
N GLN A 411 9.42 5.23 3.06
CA GLN A 411 10.83 4.88 3.19
C GLN A 411 11.07 3.38 3.23
N VAL A 412 10.32 2.65 4.06
CA VAL A 412 10.46 1.19 4.25
C VAL A 412 10.37 0.43 2.92
N ARG A 413 9.56 0.91 1.98
CA ARG A 413 9.31 0.19 0.72
C ARG A 413 9.86 0.87 -0.51
N MET A 414 9.86 2.19 -0.57
CA MET A 414 10.05 2.93 -1.81
C MET A 414 11.39 3.68 -1.90
N LYS A 415 12.11 3.85 -0.79
CA LYS A 415 13.40 4.56 -0.72
C LYS A 415 14.57 3.63 -0.37
N ARG A 416 14.59 2.42 -0.91
CA ARG A 416 15.71 1.49 -0.70
C ARG A 416 16.85 1.78 -1.68
N ALA A 417 18.08 1.50 -1.28
CA ALA A 417 19.28 1.73 -2.09
C ALA A 417 19.14 1.13 -3.50
N GLY A 418 19.46 1.92 -4.51
CA GLY A 418 19.40 1.52 -5.92
C GLY A 418 18.00 1.38 -6.52
N GLN A 419 16.94 1.65 -5.77
CA GLN A 419 15.58 1.49 -6.23
C GLN A 419 15.14 2.68 -7.10
N ARG A 420 14.67 2.40 -8.32
CA ARG A 420 14.13 3.38 -9.26
C ARG A 420 12.73 2.95 -9.72
N TRP A 421 11.81 3.89 -9.76
CA TRP A 421 10.41 3.66 -10.09
C TRP A 421 10.04 4.25 -11.44
N SER A 422 9.16 3.60 -12.22
CA SER A 422 8.37 4.35 -13.20
C SER A 422 7.32 5.17 -12.44
N LEU A 423 7.03 6.37 -12.90
CA LEU A 423 6.12 7.32 -12.22
C LEU A 423 4.76 6.67 -11.90
N GLU A 424 4.19 5.96 -12.86
CA GLU A 424 2.90 5.29 -12.72
C GLU A 424 2.89 4.20 -11.63
N ARG A 425 3.97 3.41 -11.54
CA ARG A 425 4.10 2.37 -10.49
C ARG A 425 4.40 2.96 -9.13
N ALA A 426 5.19 4.03 -9.09
CA ALA A 426 5.43 4.77 -7.86
C ALA A 426 4.12 5.30 -7.27
N GLU A 427 3.29 5.93 -8.09
CA GLU A 427 1.98 6.42 -7.69
C GLU A 427 1.09 5.31 -7.12
N ARG A 428 0.97 4.18 -7.83
CA ARG A 428 0.19 3.03 -7.35
C ARG A 428 0.74 2.46 -6.05
N MET A 429 2.05 2.31 -5.94
CA MET A 429 2.69 1.78 -4.73
C MET A 429 2.50 2.73 -3.54
N ALA A 430 2.64 4.04 -3.73
CA ALA A 430 2.43 5.02 -2.68
C ALA A 430 1.01 4.92 -2.10
N ARG A 431 -0.01 4.84 -2.94
CA ARG A 431 -1.41 4.64 -2.53
C ARG A 431 -1.64 3.30 -1.82
N LEU A 432 -1.13 2.21 -2.38
CA LEU A 432 -1.23 0.88 -1.74
C LEU A 432 -0.56 0.89 -0.36
N ARG A 433 0.59 1.53 -0.23
CA ARG A 433 1.31 1.66 1.03
C ARG A 433 0.56 2.49 2.06
N ALA A 434 -0.06 3.60 1.63
CA ALA A 434 -0.92 4.42 2.50
C ALA A 434 -2.09 3.59 3.04
N ALA A 435 -2.81 2.89 2.16
CA ALA A 435 -3.94 2.02 2.53
C ALA A 435 -3.50 0.86 3.43
N TYR A 436 -2.39 0.19 3.10
CA TYR A 436 -1.85 -0.92 3.91
C TYR A 436 -1.42 -0.46 5.30
N SER A 437 -0.71 0.66 5.40
CA SER A 437 -0.23 1.21 6.67
C SER A 437 -1.38 1.66 7.58
N MET A 438 -2.45 2.20 7.00
CA MET A 438 -3.66 2.59 7.72
C MET A 438 -4.45 1.40 8.25
N ALA A 439 -4.68 0.42 7.39
CA ALA A 439 -5.59 -0.68 7.68
C ALA A 439 -4.96 -1.84 8.45
N GLY A 440 -3.66 -2.05 8.26
CA GLY A 440 -2.99 -3.30 8.56
C GLY A 440 -3.40 -4.43 7.60
N PRO A 441 -2.65 -5.56 7.60
CA PRO A 441 -2.81 -6.60 6.57
C PRO A 441 -4.25 -7.10 6.39
N ALA A 442 -4.91 -7.49 7.48
CA ALA A 442 -6.22 -8.14 7.40
C ALA A 442 -7.31 -7.24 6.80
N ARG A 443 -7.38 -5.97 7.21
CA ARG A 443 -8.38 -5.01 6.69
C ARG A 443 -8.02 -4.57 5.28
N PHE A 444 -6.75 -4.36 4.99
CA PHE A 444 -6.29 -4.02 3.64
C PHE A 444 -6.71 -5.09 2.62
N HIS A 445 -6.45 -6.36 2.89
CA HIS A 445 -6.84 -7.45 1.98
C HIS A 445 -8.36 -7.59 1.83
N ARG A 446 -9.13 -7.30 2.89
CA ARG A 446 -10.58 -7.22 2.79
C ARG A 446 -11.00 -6.08 1.86
N ALA A 447 -10.41 -4.88 2.00
CA ALA A 447 -10.69 -3.73 1.15
C ALA A 447 -10.37 -4.01 -0.32
N VAL A 448 -9.28 -4.74 -0.61
CA VAL A 448 -8.93 -5.19 -1.97
C VAL A 448 -10.03 -6.11 -2.54
N ARG A 449 -10.52 -7.08 -1.76
CA ARG A 449 -11.63 -7.96 -2.20
C ARG A 449 -12.91 -7.17 -2.48
N GLU A 450 -13.24 -6.18 -1.64
CA GLU A 450 -14.38 -5.30 -1.86
C GLU A 450 -14.19 -4.44 -3.12
N ALA A 451 -12.97 -3.96 -3.40
CA ALA A 451 -12.66 -3.25 -4.63
C ALA A 451 -12.90 -4.13 -5.88
N TYR A 452 -12.54 -5.40 -5.83
CA TYR A 452 -12.88 -6.36 -6.90
C TYR A 452 -14.38 -6.52 -7.10
N ALA A 453 -15.16 -6.57 -6.02
CA ALA A 453 -16.61 -6.71 -6.09
C ALA A 453 -17.27 -5.46 -6.69
N ARG A 454 -16.77 -4.27 -6.36
CA ARG A 454 -17.33 -2.97 -6.83
C ARG A 454 -16.92 -2.60 -8.26
N THR A 455 -15.91 -3.23 -8.82
CA THR A 455 -15.39 -2.92 -10.17
C THR A 455 -15.65 -4.07 -11.16
N PRO A 456 -16.92 -4.39 -11.46
CA PRO A 456 -17.25 -5.49 -12.38
C PRO A 456 -16.64 -5.30 -13.77
N THR A 457 -16.52 -4.04 -14.23
CA THR A 457 -15.89 -3.69 -15.51
C THR A 457 -14.37 -3.94 -15.53
N TYR A 458 -13.70 -3.97 -14.38
CA TYR A 458 -12.32 -4.42 -14.31
C TYR A 458 -12.22 -5.94 -14.56
N ARG A 459 -13.25 -6.68 -14.17
CA ARG A 459 -13.41 -8.10 -14.53
C ARG A 459 -13.68 -8.32 -16.02
N LEU A 460 -14.18 -7.31 -16.74
CA LEU A 460 -14.78 -7.45 -18.06
C LEU A 460 -14.03 -6.76 -19.21
N ARG A 461 -12.95 -5.99 -18.93
CA ARG A 461 -12.24 -5.17 -19.95
C ARG A 461 -11.00 -5.81 -20.56
N SER A 462 -10.73 -7.05 -20.28
CA SER A 462 -9.44 -7.65 -20.63
C SER A 462 -9.60 -8.89 -21.50
N ILE A 463 -10.27 -8.77 -22.61
CA ILE A 463 -10.23 -9.75 -23.70
C ILE A 463 -9.82 -9.04 -24.97
#